data_2dc57ba056b45a9c89a6dc88167d3b88
#
_entry.id   2dc57ba056b45a9c89a6dc88167d3b88
#
_cell.length_a   1.000
_cell.length_b   1.000
_cell.length_c   1.000
_cell.angle_alpha   90.00
_cell.angle_beta   90.00
_cell.angle_gamma   90.00
#
_symmetry.space_group_name_H-M   'P 1'
#
loop_
_entity.id
_entity.type
_entity.pdbx_description
1 polymer ?
#
loop_
_entity_poly.entity_id
_entity_poly.type
_entity_poly.pdbx_seq_one_letter_code
_entity_poly.pdbx_strand_id
1 'polypeptide(L)'
;MLKEHGLGLKEIQETIEKIQPLPGAKEFLDELRSFSQVILISDTFAEFASPLMEKLGRPTLFCNSLEVAENGEIIGYKMRVEQTKLTTVKALQSIGYDTIASGDSYNDLGMIQASKAGFLFRSTDKIKADYPQISAYETYDELLGAIRKAMAD
;
A
#
# COMPACT_ATOMS: atom_id res chain seq x y z
N MET A 1 13.02 -19.95 5.58
CA MET A 1 13.48 -19.61 4.21
C MET A 1 14.63 -18.60 4.18
N LEU A 2 14.54 -17.39 4.74
CA LEU A 2 15.65 -16.44 4.74
C LEU A 2 16.86 -16.88 5.59
N LYS A 3 16.63 -17.55 6.72
CA LYS A 3 17.68 -18.13 7.55
C LYS A 3 18.46 -19.27 6.87
N GLU A 4 17.80 -20.03 6.01
CA GLU A 4 18.38 -21.20 5.33
C GLU A 4 19.43 -20.83 4.28
N HIS A 5 19.39 -19.58 3.80
CA HIS A 5 20.32 -19.09 2.76
C HIS A 5 21.36 -18.10 3.27
N GLY A 6 21.43 -17.86 4.60
CA GLY A 6 22.41 -16.96 5.21
C GLY A 6 22.32 -15.52 4.76
N LEU A 7 21.15 -15.11 4.23
CA LEU A 7 20.92 -13.74 3.75
C LEU A 7 20.56 -12.83 4.93
N GLY A 8 21.32 -11.77 5.11
CA GLY A 8 21.02 -10.69 6.03
C GLY A 8 20.14 -9.61 5.39
N LEU A 9 19.68 -8.67 6.21
CA LEU A 9 18.86 -7.54 5.76
C LEU A 9 19.55 -6.73 4.65
N LYS A 10 20.85 -6.49 4.77
CA LYS A 10 21.61 -5.67 3.83
C LYS A 10 21.57 -6.22 2.40
N GLU A 11 21.79 -7.52 2.24
CA GLU A 11 21.78 -8.18 0.92
C GLU A 11 20.39 -8.10 0.27
N ILE A 12 19.34 -8.24 1.06
CA ILE A 12 17.96 -8.11 0.59
C ILE A 12 17.67 -6.67 0.18
N GLN A 13 18.08 -5.69 0.97
CA GLN A 13 17.91 -4.28 0.65
C GLN A 13 18.66 -3.87 -0.62
N GLU A 14 19.89 -4.35 -0.82
CA GLU A 14 20.67 -4.12 -2.05
C GLU A 14 19.96 -4.67 -3.29
N THR A 15 19.25 -5.77 -3.16
CA THR A 15 18.42 -6.32 -4.25
C THR A 15 17.19 -5.45 -4.51
N ILE A 16 16.51 -5.01 -3.45
CA ILE A 16 15.31 -4.15 -3.55
C ILE A 16 15.65 -2.77 -4.11
N GLU A 17 16.82 -2.22 -3.80
CA GLU A 17 17.29 -0.94 -4.36
C GLU A 17 17.32 -0.90 -5.87
N LYS A 18 17.46 -2.05 -6.53
CA LYS A 18 17.42 -2.16 -7.99
C LYS A 18 16.02 -2.07 -8.57
N ILE A 19 14.98 -2.22 -7.74
CA ILE A 19 13.59 -2.15 -8.17
C ILE A 19 13.21 -0.67 -8.36
N GLN A 20 12.60 -0.38 -9.50
CA GLN A 20 12.08 0.95 -9.79
C GLN A 20 10.58 1.00 -9.53
N PRO A 21 10.01 2.15 -9.15
CA PRO A 21 8.56 2.35 -9.12
C PRO A 21 7.96 2.03 -10.51
N LEU A 22 6.72 1.57 -10.51
CA LEU A 22 5.97 1.41 -11.76
C LEU A 22 5.90 2.75 -12.51
N PRO A 23 5.94 2.74 -13.85
CA PRO A 23 5.83 3.97 -14.64
C PRO A 23 4.57 4.76 -14.26
N GLY A 24 4.75 6.04 -13.92
CA GLY A 24 3.68 6.93 -13.53
C GLY A 24 3.29 6.88 -12.04
N ALA A 25 3.82 5.93 -11.26
CA ALA A 25 3.46 5.79 -9.85
C ALA A 25 3.86 7.00 -9.00
N LYS A 26 5.08 7.49 -9.18
CA LYS A 26 5.55 8.66 -8.44
C LYS A 26 4.74 9.91 -8.78
N GLU A 27 4.51 10.15 -10.05
CA GLU A 27 3.74 11.29 -10.55
C GLU A 27 2.28 11.24 -10.03
N PHE A 28 1.68 10.05 -10.02
CA PHE A 28 0.34 9.84 -9.44
C PHE A 28 0.31 10.17 -7.95
N LEU A 29 1.28 9.70 -7.18
CA LEU A 29 1.36 9.98 -5.74
C LEU A 29 1.60 11.48 -5.47
N ASP A 30 2.47 12.12 -6.23
CA ASP A 30 2.77 13.55 -6.11
C ASP A 30 1.50 14.39 -6.39
N GLU A 31 0.76 14.06 -7.44
CA GLU A 31 -0.49 14.72 -7.77
C GLU A 31 -1.55 14.50 -6.68
N LEU A 32 -1.73 13.25 -6.25
CA LEU A 32 -2.70 12.90 -5.21
C LEU A 32 -2.40 13.63 -3.90
N ARG A 33 -1.13 13.73 -3.52
CA ARG A 33 -0.67 14.44 -2.32
C ARG A 33 -0.85 15.95 -2.40
N SER A 34 -0.98 16.51 -3.60
CA SER A 34 -1.20 17.95 -3.77
C SER A 34 -2.59 18.41 -3.31
N PHE A 35 -3.56 17.50 -3.21
CA PHE A 35 -4.92 17.83 -2.80
C PHE A 35 -5.53 16.92 -1.74
N SER A 36 -4.78 15.92 -1.26
CA SER A 36 -5.28 14.98 -0.23
C SER A 36 -4.14 14.48 0.64
N GLN A 37 -4.48 13.89 1.79
CA GLN A 37 -3.55 13.11 2.60
C GLN A 37 -3.50 11.69 2.04
N VAL A 38 -2.30 11.16 1.85
CA VAL A 38 -2.10 9.84 1.25
C VAL A 38 -1.40 8.92 2.24
N ILE A 39 -1.94 7.73 2.42
CA ILE A 39 -1.36 6.68 3.24
C ILE A 39 -1.27 5.42 2.38
N LEU A 40 -0.08 4.86 2.26
CA LEU A 40 0.13 3.52 1.73
C LEU A 40 0.00 2.53 2.88
N ILE A 41 -0.80 1.49 2.67
CA ILE A 41 -0.99 0.43 3.66
C ILE A 41 -0.59 -0.89 3.03
N SER A 42 0.37 -1.59 3.63
CA SER A 42 0.95 -2.80 3.08
C SER A 42 1.21 -3.84 4.16
N ASP A 43 1.13 -5.09 3.79
CA ASP A 43 1.52 -6.21 4.64
C ASP A 43 3.03 -6.51 4.59
N THR A 44 3.80 -5.71 3.84
CA THR A 44 5.25 -5.78 3.79
C THR A 44 5.90 -5.31 5.09
N PHE A 45 7.22 -5.27 5.11
CA PHE A 45 8.04 -4.81 6.23
C PHE A 45 8.74 -3.51 5.86
N ALA A 46 8.85 -2.59 6.83
CA ALA A 46 9.44 -1.27 6.62
C ALA A 46 10.88 -1.37 6.08
N GLU A 47 11.64 -2.33 6.58
CA GLU A 47 13.02 -2.56 6.18
C GLU A 47 13.16 -2.99 4.73
N PHE A 48 12.16 -3.68 4.18
CA PHE A 48 12.11 -4.05 2.75
C PHE A 48 11.57 -2.92 1.89
N ALA A 49 10.60 -2.17 2.38
CA ALA A 49 9.94 -1.12 1.60
C ALA A 49 10.77 0.16 1.50
N SER A 50 11.65 0.42 2.46
CA SER A 50 12.36 1.69 2.59
C SER A 50 13.06 2.17 1.31
N PRO A 51 13.84 1.35 0.58
CA PRO A 51 14.49 1.82 -0.65
C PRO A 51 13.49 2.30 -1.72
N LEU A 52 12.36 1.59 -1.86
CA LEU A 52 11.32 1.97 -2.82
C LEU A 52 10.58 3.24 -2.36
N MET A 53 10.34 3.38 -1.07
CA MET A 53 9.68 4.56 -0.51
C MET A 53 10.52 5.83 -0.70
N GLU A 54 11.83 5.73 -0.63
CA GLU A 54 12.72 6.85 -0.95
C GLU A 54 12.54 7.35 -2.38
N LYS A 55 12.43 6.43 -3.33
CA LYS A 55 12.20 6.75 -4.75
C LYS A 55 10.81 7.37 -5.00
N LEU A 56 9.83 7.05 -4.16
CA LEU A 56 8.48 7.60 -4.23
C LEU A 56 8.29 8.91 -3.47
N GLY A 57 9.35 9.49 -2.92
CA GLY A 57 9.30 10.74 -2.16
C GLY A 57 8.86 10.57 -0.71
N ARG A 58 9.09 9.40 -0.13
CA ARG A 58 8.78 9.05 1.26
C ARG A 58 7.31 9.27 1.64
N PRO A 59 6.37 8.65 0.92
CA PRO A 59 4.97 8.71 1.33
C PRO A 59 4.77 8.06 2.68
N THR A 60 3.70 8.42 3.39
CA THR A 60 3.31 7.77 4.63
C THR A 60 3.03 6.29 4.35
N LEU A 61 3.71 5.41 5.05
CA LEU A 61 3.59 3.97 4.91
C LEU A 61 3.22 3.33 6.25
N PHE A 62 2.11 2.63 6.29
CA PHE A 62 1.72 1.78 7.42
C PHE A 62 1.94 0.33 7.03
N CYS A 63 2.88 -0.31 7.69
CA CYS A 63 3.29 -1.70 7.42
C CYS A 63 3.83 -2.36 8.70
N ASN A 64 4.37 -3.54 8.53
CA ASN A 64 4.97 -4.30 9.61
C ASN A 64 6.47 -4.02 9.73
N SER A 65 7.13 -4.58 10.72
CA SER A 65 8.57 -4.41 10.96
C SER A 65 9.26 -5.75 11.11
N LEU A 66 10.53 -5.82 10.74
CA LEU A 66 11.39 -6.95 11.03
C LEU A 66 12.09 -6.77 12.38
N GLU A 67 12.42 -7.87 13.02
CA GLU A 67 13.37 -7.90 14.12
C GLU A 67 14.74 -8.27 13.56
N VAL A 68 15.69 -7.34 13.67
CA VAL A 68 17.03 -7.47 13.09
C VAL A 68 18.06 -7.41 14.21
N ALA A 69 18.94 -8.41 14.26
CA ALA A 69 20.05 -8.45 15.22
C ALA A 69 21.13 -7.41 14.86
N GLU A 70 22.00 -7.09 15.80
CA GLU A 70 23.09 -6.12 15.61
C GLU A 70 23.99 -6.45 14.41
N ASN A 71 24.16 -7.74 14.11
CA ASN A 71 24.94 -8.20 12.94
C ASN A 71 24.19 -8.13 11.60
N GLY A 72 22.95 -7.63 11.60
CA GLY A 72 22.10 -7.53 10.39
C GLY A 72 21.28 -8.77 10.08
N GLU A 73 21.36 -9.84 10.90
CA GLU A 73 20.57 -11.04 10.71
C GLU A 73 19.09 -10.80 11.03
N ILE A 74 18.19 -11.26 10.14
CA ILE A 74 16.75 -11.20 10.40
C ILE A 74 16.39 -12.35 11.35
N ILE A 75 15.97 -12.02 12.56
CA ILE A 75 15.68 -12.97 13.63
C ILE A 75 14.20 -13.14 13.92
N GLY A 76 13.35 -12.28 13.38
CA GLY A 76 11.91 -12.34 13.58
C GLY A 76 11.17 -11.24 12.84
N TYR A 77 9.89 -11.12 13.13
CA TYR A 77 9.04 -10.05 12.59
C TYR A 77 8.03 -9.59 13.63
N LYS A 78 7.59 -8.36 13.48
CA LYS A 78 6.56 -7.76 14.32
C LYS A 78 5.40 -7.28 13.47
N MET A 79 4.26 -7.91 13.62
CA MET A 79 3.01 -7.46 13.01
C MET A 79 2.48 -6.25 13.78
N ARG A 80 2.13 -5.19 13.06
CA ARG A 80 1.63 -3.96 13.68
C ARG A 80 0.25 -4.16 14.30
N VAL A 81 -0.69 -4.65 13.52
CA VAL A 81 -2.06 -5.02 13.94
C VAL A 81 -2.60 -6.11 13.00
N GLU A 82 -3.62 -6.84 13.45
CA GLU A 82 -4.36 -7.75 12.57
C GLU A 82 -5.19 -6.96 11.56
N GLN A 83 -5.35 -7.51 10.36
CA GLN A 83 -6.12 -6.87 9.28
C GLN A 83 -5.76 -5.40 9.10
N THR A 84 -4.47 -5.11 8.95
CA THR A 84 -3.88 -3.77 8.95
C THR A 84 -4.66 -2.77 8.09
N LYS A 85 -5.11 -3.18 6.89
CA LYS A 85 -5.79 -2.30 5.93
C LYS A 85 -7.16 -1.86 6.46
N LEU A 86 -8.01 -2.80 6.83
CA LEU A 86 -9.33 -2.50 7.37
C LEU A 86 -9.26 -1.77 8.71
N THR A 87 -8.39 -2.22 9.61
CA THR A 87 -8.20 -1.61 10.94
C THR A 87 -7.77 -0.16 10.82
N THR A 88 -6.85 0.15 9.92
CA THR A 88 -6.37 1.52 9.68
C THR A 88 -7.50 2.42 9.16
N VAL A 89 -8.27 1.96 8.18
CA VAL A 89 -9.41 2.73 7.65
C VAL A 89 -10.43 3.03 8.74
N LYS A 90 -10.81 2.04 9.53
CA LYS A 90 -11.75 2.23 10.64
C LYS A 90 -11.23 3.18 11.71
N ALA A 91 -9.93 3.12 12.02
CA ALA A 91 -9.30 4.03 12.97
C ALA A 91 -9.34 5.48 12.48
N LEU A 92 -9.02 5.73 11.22
CA LEU A 92 -9.09 7.06 10.61
C LEU A 92 -10.52 7.62 10.61
N GLN A 93 -11.49 6.79 10.28
CA GLN A 93 -12.91 7.17 10.34
C GLN A 93 -13.34 7.51 11.76
N SER A 94 -12.87 6.77 12.76
CA SER A 94 -13.20 7.00 14.16
C SER A 94 -12.71 8.34 14.71
N ILE A 95 -11.69 8.92 14.07
CA ILE A 95 -11.17 10.25 14.42
C ILE A 95 -11.61 11.34 13.43
N GLY A 96 -12.64 11.07 12.63
CA GLY A 96 -13.34 12.08 11.83
C GLY A 96 -12.89 12.22 10.38
N TYR A 97 -12.05 11.32 9.85
CA TYR A 97 -11.65 11.37 8.45
C TYR A 97 -12.58 10.57 7.55
N ASP A 98 -12.95 11.14 6.42
CA ASP A 98 -13.50 10.41 5.29
C ASP A 98 -12.34 9.70 4.57
N THR A 99 -12.56 8.45 4.19
CA THR A 99 -11.54 7.65 3.51
C THR A 99 -11.98 7.26 2.11
N ILE A 100 -11.03 7.29 1.18
CA ILE A 100 -11.16 6.72 -0.16
C ILE A 100 -10.04 5.69 -0.28
N ALA A 101 -10.38 4.48 -0.66
CA ALA A 101 -9.42 3.38 -0.71
C ALA A 101 -9.33 2.76 -2.10
N SER A 102 -8.14 2.31 -2.43
CA SER A 102 -7.87 1.62 -3.69
C SER A 102 -6.89 0.48 -3.46
N GLY A 103 -7.06 -0.61 -4.17
CA GLY A 103 -6.20 -1.78 -4.10
C GLY A 103 -6.45 -2.75 -5.23
N ASP A 104 -5.68 -3.84 -5.29
CA ASP A 104 -5.70 -4.78 -6.41
C ASP A 104 -6.12 -6.21 -6.04
N SER A 105 -6.19 -6.54 -4.76
CA SER A 105 -6.31 -7.93 -4.31
C SER A 105 -7.42 -8.14 -3.27
N TYR A 106 -7.72 -9.40 -2.99
CA TYR A 106 -8.77 -9.75 -2.03
C TYR A 106 -8.54 -9.18 -0.63
N ASN A 107 -7.28 -9.05 -0.18
CA ASN A 107 -6.97 -8.47 1.12
C ASN A 107 -7.22 -6.96 1.21
N ASP A 108 -7.47 -6.29 0.07
CA ASP A 108 -7.83 -4.87 0.02
C ASP A 108 -9.33 -4.63 0.12
N LEU A 109 -10.15 -5.65 -0.13
CA LEU A 109 -11.60 -5.49 -0.22
C LEU A 109 -12.23 -4.95 1.06
N GLY A 110 -11.77 -5.38 2.22
CA GLY A 110 -12.28 -4.87 3.49
C GLY A 110 -12.14 -3.36 3.63
N MET A 111 -10.96 -2.81 3.30
CA MET A 111 -10.76 -1.36 3.37
C MET A 111 -11.50 -0.62 2.25
N ILE A 112 -11.58 -1.21 1.05
CA ILE A 112 -12.31 -0.63 -0.08
C ILE A 112 -13.79 -0.49 0.25
N GLN A 113 -14.40 -1.56 0.76
CA GLN A 113 -15.84 -1.59 1.09
C GLN A 113 -16.19 -0.74 2.32
N ALA A 114 -15.26 -0.58 3.25
CA ALA A 114 -15.46 0.24 4.45
C ALA A 114 -15.29 1.73 4.21
N SER A 115 -14.71 2.14 3.09
CA SER A 115 -14.43 3.53 2.77
C SER A 115 -15.63 4.21 2.11
N LYS A 116 -15.67 5.56 2.18
CA LYS A 116 -16.68 6.39 1.51
C LYS A 116 -16.76 6.09 0.01
N ALA A 117 -15.62 5.88 -0.62
CA ALA A 117 -15.50 5.38 -1.97
C ALA A 117 -14.33 4.39 -2.05
N GLY A 118 -14.46 3.39 -2.89
CA GLY A 118 -13.43 2.37 -3.04
C GLY A 118 -13.33 1.89 -4.47
N PHE A 119 -12.11 1.63 -4.91
CA PHE A 119 -11.80 1.29 -6.30
C PHE A 119 -10.84 0.11 -6.38
N LEU A 120 -11.04 -0.74 -7.38
CA LEU A 120 -10.05 -1.72 -7.78
C LEU A 120 -9.10 -1.08 -8.80
N PHE A 121 -7.80 -1.32 -8.63
CA PHE A 121 -6.78 -0.80 -9.54
C PHE A 121 -5.87 -1.93 -10.00
N ARG A 122 -5.85 -2.16 -11.31
CA ARG A 122 -5.07 -3.23 -11.95
C ARG A 122 -5.29 -4.60 -11.30
N SER A 123 -6.54 -4.88 -10.97
CA SER A 123 -6.96 -6.15 -10.40
C SER A 123 -7.12 -7.23 -11.45
N THR A 124 -7.15 -8.48 -11.01
CA THR A 124 -7.41 -9.62 -11.88
C THR A 124 -8.86 -9.62 -12.37
N ASP A 125 -9.10 -10.25 -13.51
CA ASP A 125 -10.46 -10.41 -14.05
C ASP A 125 -11.37 -11.16 -13.08
N LYS A 126 -10.80 -12.11 -12.33
CA LYS A 126 -11.54 -12.87 -11.32
C LYS A 126 -12.11 -11.96 -10.23
N ILE A 127 -11.31 -11.08 -9.66
CA ILE A 127 -11.77 -10.15 -8.61
C ILE A 127 -12.84 -9.20 -9.16
N LYS A 128 -12.64 -8.67 -10.37
CA LYS A 128 -13.61 -7.79 -11.02
C LYS A 128 -14.95 -8.49 -11.24
N ALA A 129 -14.92 -9.77 -11.63
CA ALA A 129 -16.12 -10.58 -11.83
C ALA A 129 -16.84 -10.90 -10.50
N ASP A 130 -16.08 -11.19 -9.44
CA ASP A 130 -16.63 -11.49 -8.12
C ASP A 130 -17.24 -10.24 -7.45
N TYR A 131 -16.74 -9.04 -7.78
CA TYR A 131 -17.14 -7.75 -7.17
C TYR A 131 -17.51 -6.71 -8.24
N PRO A 132 -18.53 -6.97 -9.09
CA PRO A 132 -18.88 -6.06 -10.18
C PRO A 132 -19.41 -4.70 -9.71
N GLN A 133 -19.80 -4.58 -8.45
CA GLN A 133 -20.27 -3.32 -7.86
C GLN A 133 -19.12 -2.36 -7.53
N ILE A 134 -17.86 -2.82 -7.52
CA ILE A 134 -16.70 -1.98 -7.27
C ILE A 134 -16.11 -1.56 -8.61
N SER A 135 -16.03 -0.25 -8.86
CA SER A 135 -15.43 0.28 -10.09
C SER A 135 -13.94 -0.07 -10.17
N ALA A 136 -13.50 -0.49 -11.34
CA ALA A 136 -12.14 -0.94 -11.59
C ALA A 136 -11.48 -0.07 -12.66
N TYR A 137 -10.22 0.27 -12.45
CA TYR A 137 -9.43 1.12 -13.34
C TYR A 137 -8.07 0.50 -13.61
N GLU A 138 -7.51 0.82 -14.77
CA GLU A 138 -6.23 0.26 -15.23
C GLU A 138 -5.14 1.32 -15.34
N THR A 139 -5.49 2.60 -15.46
CA THR A 139 -4.54 3.69 -15.57
C THR A 139 -4.59 4.62 -14.36
N TYR A 140 -3.45 5.24 -14.05
CA TYR A 140 -3.39 6.22 -12.96
C TYR A 140 -4.30 7.42 -13.20
N ASP A 141 -4.44 7.87 -14.45
CA ASP A 141 -5.30 9.00 -14.80
C ASP A 141 -6.77 8.68 -14.54
N GLU A 142 -7.22 7.49 -14.89
CA GLU A 142 -8.59 7.05 -14.61
C GLU A 142 -8.87 6.99 -13.10
N LEU A 143 -7.94 6.39 -12.35
CA LEU A 143 -8.06 6.29 -10.89
C LEU A 143 -8.06 7.69 -10.25
N LEU A 144 -7.17 8.57 -10.68
CA LEU A 144 -7.10 9.94 -10.17
C LEU A 144 -8.40 10.70 -10.42
N GLY A 145 -8.97 10.57 -11.61
CA GLY A 145 -10.26 11.16 -11.96
C GLY A 145 -11.39 10.65 -11.08
N ALA A 146 -11.44 9.35 -10.82
CA ALA A 146 -12.42 8.73 -9.94
C ALA A 146 -12.29 9.22 -8.49
N ILE A 147 -11.07 9.35 -8.00
CA ILE A 147 -10.81 9.87 -6.65
C ILE A 147 -11.27 11.33 -6.53
N ARG A 148 -10.91 12.19 -7.49
CA ARG A 148 -11.35 13.59 -7.51
C ARG A 148 -12.87 13.72 -7.49
N LYS A 149 -13.54 12.90 -8.28
CA LYS A 149 -15.01 12.88 -8.32
C LYS A 149 -15.61 12.46 -6.98
N ALA A 150 -15.07 11.40 -6.36
CA ALA A 150 -15.54 10.93 -5.07
C ALA A 150 -15.31 11.95 -3.94
N MET A 151 -14.24 12.74 -4.02
CA MET A 151 -13.96 13.81 -3.05
C MET A 151 -14.94 14.99 -3.19
N ALA A 152 -15.41 15.25 -4.41
CA ALA A 152 -16.38 16.32 -4.66
C ALA A 152 -17.81 15.98 -4.22
N ASP A 153 -18.12 14.69 -4.12
CA ASP A 153 -19.41 14.19 -3.64
C ASP A 153 -19.42 14.15 -2.09
#